data_dcdd16289087fa9c890511dc9a87143c
#
_entry.id   dcdd16289087fa9c890511dc9a87143c
#
_cell.length_a   1.000
_cell.length_b   1.000
_cell.length_c   1.000
_cell.angle_alpha   90.00
_cell.angle_beta   90.00
_cell.angle_gamma   90.00
#
_symmetry.space_group_name_H-M   'P 1'
#
loop_
_entity.id
_entity.type
_entity.pdbx_description
1 polymer ?
#
loop_
_entity_poly.entity_id
_entity_poly.type
_entity_poly.pdbx_seq_one_letter_code
_entity_poly.pdbx_strand_id
1 'polypeptide(L)'
;MNFNYPAFLFATVAIAIPIIIHLFNFRKYKTVYFSNVRFLKEVKQETQSRSRLKQLLILAARILAILFLVFAFAQPYLPVKNKKVIPGQKAVSIFIDNSFSMEAINKNGTLLDEAKKRAKEILAFYKPNDRFQLLTNDFEGKHQRMVNKEEFNTLLDEIKISPATHSLPEVLARQKDVLETSGAKAKLAYVISDFQKSIVQINQLKNDTLIDLN
;
A
#
# COMPACT_ATOMS: atom_id res chain seq x y z
N MET A 1 -8.23 -8.37 8.71
CA MET A 1 -8.50 -8.18 7.29
C MET A 1 -9.76 -7.32 7.21
N ASN A 2 -9.70 -6.16 6.58
CA ASN A 2 -10.84 -5.26 6.43
C ASN A 2 -11.23 -5.21 4.95
N PHE A 3 -12.45 -4.73 4.66
CA PHE A 3 -12.97 -4.61 3.30
C PHE A 3 -13.37 -3.17 3.04
N ASN A 4 -13.02 -2.65 1.87
CA ASN A 4 -13.44 -1.29 1.46
C ASN A 4 -14.95 -1.23 1.25
N TYR A 5 -15.51 -2.30 0.70
CA TYR A 5 -16.95 -2.39 0.41
C TYR A 5 -17.55 -3.66 1.01
N PRO A 6 -17.77 -3.71 2.34
CA PRO A 6 -18.27 -4.93 3.02
C PRO A 6 -19.68 -5.35 2.54
N ALA A 7 -20.46 -4.44 2.00
CA ALA A 7 -21.79 -4.75 1.45
C ALA A 7 -21.73 -5.78 0.30
N PHE A 8 -20.63 -5.83 -0.47
CA PHE A 8 -20.46 -6.84 -1.51
C PHE A 8 -20.35 -8.27 -0.98
N LEU A 9 -20.03 -8.46 0.29
CA LEU A 9 -20.03 -9.78 0.89
C LEU A 9 -21.42 -10.44 0.89
N PHE A 10 -22.51 -9.68 0.89
CA PHE A 10 -23.85 -10.23 0.73
C PHE A 10 -24.04 -10.91 -0.64
N ALA A 11 -23.27 -10.53 -1.64
CA ALA A 11 -23.29 -11.20 -2.95
C ALA A 11 -22.80 -12.66 -2.90
N THR A 12 -22.18 -13.11 -1.81
CA THR A 12 -21.88 -14.54 -1.58
C THR A 12 -23.13 -15.42 -1.57
N VAL A 13 -24.31 -14.86 -1.29
CA VAL A 13 -25.60 -15.57 -1.39
C VAL A 13 -25.82 -16.12 -2.81
N ALA A 14 -25.25 -15.47 -3.84
CA ALA A 14 -25.31 -15.96 -5.21
C ALA A 14 -24.66 -17.35 -5.41
N ILE A 15 -23.82 -17.81 -4.47
CA ILE A 15 -23.27 -19.18 -4.46
C ILE A 15 -24.38 -20.23 -4.32
N ALA A 16 -25.50 -19.86 -3.72
CA ALA A 16 -26.66 -20.76 -3.63
C ALA A 16 -27.19 -21.18 -5.03
N ILE A 17 -27.05 -20.32 -6.04
CA ILE A 17 -27.56 -20.58 -7.39
C ILE A 17 -26.91 -21.82 -8.01
N PRO A 18 -25.58 -21.94 -8.16
CA PRO A 18 -24.97 -23.15 -8.72
C PRO A 18 -25.19 -24.38 -7.85
N ILE A 19 -25.33 -24.24 -6.53
CA ILE A 19 -25.61 -25.33 -5.61
C ILE A 19 -27.03 -25.86 -5.88
N ILE A 20 -28.05 -25.01 -5.98
CA ILE A 20 -29.42 -25.36 -6.27
C ILE A 20 -29.50 -26.03 -7.63
N ILE A 21 -28.86 -25.47 -8.66
CA ILE A 21 -28.86 -26.09 -10.01
C ILE A 21 -28.21 -27.46 -9.98
N HIS A 22 -27.15 -27.67 -9.19
CA HIS A 22 -26.49 -28.95 -9.05
C HIS A 22 -27.38 -29.99 -8.31
N LEU A 23 -28.07 -29.56 -7.26
CA LEU A 23 -28.90 -30.40 -6.41
C LEU A 23 -30.16 -30.89 -7.16
N PHE A 24 -30.82 -29.99 -7.87
CA PHE A 24 -32.07 -30.30 -8.57
C PHE A 24 -31.88 -30.99 -9.91
N ASN A 25 -30.65 -31.15 -10.40
CA ASN A 25 -30.25 -31.92 -11.58
C ASN A 25 -31.30 -31.93 -12.72
N PHE A 26 -31.58 -30.79 -13.32
CA PHE A 26 -32.62 -30.58 -14.34
C PHE A 26 -32.38 -31.32 -15.67
N ARG A 27 -31.53 -32.36 -15.71
CA ARG A 27 -31.28 -33.15 -16.93
C ARG A 27 -32.38 -34.11 -17.14
N LYS A 28 -33.19 -33.93 -18.19
CA LYS A 28 -34.09 -34.93 -18.72
C LYS A 28 -33.27 -35.98 -19.46
N TYR A 29 -33.25 -37.21 -18.96
CA TYR A 29 -32.63 -38.36 -19.64
C TYR A 29 -33.59 -38.92 -20.67
N LYS A 30 -33.10 -39.15 -21.91
CA LYS A 30 -33.85 -39.87 -22.93
C LYS A 30 -33.64 -41.37 -22.69
N THR A 31 -34.70 -42.12 -22.41
CA THR A 31 -34.67 -43.56 -22.25
C THR A 31 -34.48 -44.20 -23.62
N VAL A 32 -33.41 -44.97 -23.77
CA VAL A 32 -33.15 -45.79 -24.97
C VAL A 32 -33.21 -47.24 -24.52
N TYR A 33 -34.07 -48.00 -25.16
CA TYR A 33 -34.25 -49.40 -24.84
C TYR A 33 -33.20 -50.23 -25.58
N PHE A 34 -32.47 -51.11 -24.87
CA PHE A 34 -31.50 -52.05 -25.41
C PHE A 34 -31.83 -53.48 -24.98
N SER A 35 -31.73 -54.43 -25.91
CA SER A 35 -32.05 -55.79 -25.64
C SER A 35 -30.99 -56.58 -24.88
N ASN A 36 -29.74 -56.14 -24.81
CA ASN A 36 -28.66 -56.84 -24.12
C ASN A 36 -28.00 -55.95 -23.05
N VAL A 37 -28.22 -56.29 -21.79
CA VAL A 37 -27.90 -55.46 -20.62
C VAL A 37 -26.60 -55.89 -19.96
N ARG A 38 -26.02 -57.05 -20.30
CA ARG A 38 -24.90 -57.63 -19.54
C ARG A 38 -23.60 -56.84 -19.72
N PHE A 39 -23.30 -56.41 -20.92
CA PHE A 39 -22.11 -55.60 -21.25
C PHE A 39 -22.21 -54.14 -20.75
N LEU A 40 -23.42 -53.64 -20.64
CA LEU A 40 -23.67 -52.25 -20.19
C LEU A 40 -23.47 -52.01 -18.69
N LYS A 41 -23.53 -53.06 -17.85
CA LYS A 41 -23.36 -52.90 -16.39
C LYS A 41 -21.93 -52.55 -15.99
N GLU A 42 -20.92 -53.17 -16.60
CA GLU A 42 -19.50 -52.90 -16.29
C GLU A 42 -19.06 -51.50 -16.75
N VAL A 43 -19.41 -51.12 -17.97
CA VAL A 43 -19.10 -49.80 -18.53
C VAL A 43 -19.83 -48.67 -17.77
N LYS A 44 -21.05 -48.97 -17.24
CA LYS A 44 -21.87 -48.00 -16.53
C LYS A 44 -21.26 -47.56 -15.17
N GLN A 45 -20.61 -48.47 -14.43
CA GLN A 45 -20.01 -48.17 -13.14
C GLN A 45 -18.78 -47.29 -13.30
N GLU A 46 -17.91 -47.54 -14.26
CA GLU A 46 -16.70 -46.75 -14.49
C GLU A 46 -17.01 -45.34 -15.03
N THR A 47 -18.01 -45.25 -15.92
CA THR A 47 -18.44 -43.97 -16.49
C THR A 47 -19.19 -43.10 -15.48
N GLN A 48 -19.93 -43.69 -14.53
CA GLN A 48 -20.65 -42.94 -13.49
C GLN A 48 -19.72 -42.27 -12.50
N SER A 49 -18.62 -42.91 -12.06
CA SER A 49 -17.64 -42.32 -11.14
C SER A 49 -16.94 -41.14 -11.76
N ARG A 50 -16.49 -41.26 -13.01
CA ARG A 50 -15.86 -40.18 -13.76
C ARG A 50 -16.83 -39.01 -14.02
N SER A 51 -18.08 -39.29 -14.30
CA SER A 51 -19.12 -38.29 -14.52
C SER A 51 -19.44 -37.50 -13.25
N ARG A 52 -19.50 -38.16 -12.09
CA ARG A 52 -19.70 -37.48 -10.77
C ARG A 52 -18.55 -36.58 -10.43
N LEU A 53 -17.30 -37.04 -10.59
CA LEU A 53 -16.12 -36.23 -10.34
C LEU A 53 -16.11 -34.98 -11.24
N LYS A 54 -16.39 -35.13 -12.53
CA LYS A 54 -16.48 -34.00 -13.47
C LYS A 54 -17.54 -32.99 -13.04
N GLN A 55 -18.71 -33.44 -12.59
CA GLN A 55 -19.81 -32.58 -12.15
C GLN A 55 -19.44 -31.82 -10.87
N LEU A 56 -18.75 -32.46 -9.91
CA LEU A 56 -18.26 -31.82 -8.70
C LEU A 56 -17.16 -30.77 -9.00
N LEU A 57 -16.25 -31.06 -9.93
CA LEU A 57 -15.23 -30.12 -10.35
C LEU A 57 -15.84 -28.87 -11.01
N ILE A 58 -16.87 -29.07 -11.87
CA ILE A 58 -17.59 -27.97 -12.50
C ILE A 58 -18.33 -27.14 -11.44
N LEU A 59 -18.93 -27.75 -10.44
CA LEU A 59 -19.58 -27.06 -9.34
C LEU A 59 -18.54 -26.24 -8.53
N ALA A 60 -17.43 -26.87 -8.17
CA ALA A 60 -16.35 -26.19 -7.45
C ALA A 60 -15.80 -24.98 -8.22
N ALA A 61 -15.57 -25.12 -9.52
CA ALA A 61 -15.10 -24.03 -10.37
C ALA A 61 -16.11 -22.86 -10.41
N ARG A 62 -17.41 -23.14 -10.46
CA ARG A 62 -18.45 -22.10 -10.43
C ARG A 62 -18.51 -21.36 -9.09
N ILE A 63 -18.41 -22.11 -7.98
CA ILE A 63 -18.38 -21.53 -6.64
C ILE A 63 -17.15 -20.63 -6.49
N LEU A 64 -15.96 -21.10 -6.88
CA LEU A 64 -14.72 -20.33 -6.83
C LEU A 64 -14.80 -19.07 -7.70
N ALA A 65 -15.37 -19.16 -8.89
CA ALA A 65 -15.52 -18.00 -9.77
C ALA A 65 -16.37 -16.89 -9.10
N ILE A 66 -17.50 -17.25 -8.48
CA ILE A 66 -18.37 -16.31 -7.78
C ILE A 66 -17.62 -15.73 -6.57
N LEU A 67 -16.90 -16.56 -5.81
CA LEU A 67 -16.17 -16.15 -4.62
C LEU A 67 -15.06 -15.16 -4.98
N PHE A 68 -14.25 -15.43 -6.00
CA PHE A 68 -13.22 -14.51 -6.46
C PHE A 68 -13.82 -13.21 -6.99
N LEU A 69 -14.94 -13.27 -7.69
CA LEU A 69 -15.63 -12.07 -8.16
C LEU A 69 -16.12 -11.21 -6.99
N VAL A 70 -16.71 -11.82 -5.96
CA VAL A 70 -17.14 -11.11 -4.75
C VAL A 70 -15.92 -10.46 -4.04
N PHE A 71 -14.82 -11.20 -3.91
CA PHE A 71 -13.60 -10.64 -3.29
C PHE A 71 -12.99 -9.50 -4.11
N ALA A 72 -13.03 -9.59 -5.44
CA ALA A 72 -12.53 -8.53 -6.31
C ALA A 72 -13.30 -7.20 -6.08
N PHE A 73 -14.61 -7.26 -5.92
CA PHE A 73 -15.44 -6.08 -5.63
C PHE A 73 -15.42 -5.66 -4.15
N ALA A 74 -15.29 -6.59 -3.22
CA ALA A 74 -15.18 -6.29 -1.79
C ALA A 74 -13.84 -5.62 -1.43
N GLN A 75 -12.81 -5.72 -2.29
CA GLN A 75 -11.47 -5.14 -2.14
C GLN A 75 -10.90 -5.36 -0.73
N PRO A 76 -10.53 -6.61 -0.39
CA PRO A 76 -9.92 -6.89 0.90
C PRO A 76 -8.58 -6.15 1.02
N TYR A 77 -8.35 -5.47 2.14
CA TYR A 77 -7.08 -4.84 2.45
C TYR A 77 -6.60 -5.23 3.85
N LEU A 78 -5.29 -5.26 4.01
CA LEU A 78 -4.69 -5.39 5.31
C LEU A 78 -4.47 -3.97 5.85
N PRO A 79 -5.21 -3.54 6.88
CA PRO A 79 -4.90 -2.26 7.49
C PRO A 79 -3.46 -2.33 7.98
N VAL A 80 -2.64 -1.39 7.55
CA VAL A 80 -1.37 -1.12 8.23
C VAL A 80 -1.77 -0.84 9.66
N LYS A 81 -1.31 -1.67 10.61
CA LYS A 81 -1.59 -1.45 12.03
C LYS A 81 -1.16 -0.03 12.31
N ASN A 82 -2.12 0.86 12.59
CA ASN A 82 -1.82 2.18 13.07
C ASN A 82 -0.85 1.98 14.24
N LYS A 83 0.42 2.31 14.04
CA LYS A 83 1.40 2.24 15.13
C LYS A 83 0.76 3.02 16.25
N LYS A 84 0.67 2.43 17.42
CA LYS A 84 0.06 3.01 18.63
C LYS A 84 0.55 4.45 18.69
N VAL A 85 -0.38 5.41 18.67
CA VAL A 85 -0.06 6.81 18.89
C VAL A 85 0.64 6.88 20.23
N ILE A 86 1.95 7.05 20.23
CA ILE A 86 2.73 7.14 21.45
C ILE A 86 2.39 8.49 22.05
N PRO A 87 1.78 8.54 23.25
CA PRO A 87 1.47 9.81 23.91
C PRO A 87 2.79 10.54 24.20
N GLY A 88 2.96 11.72 23.62
CA GLY A 88 4.17 12.52 23.83
C GLY A 88 4.47 13.41 22.63
N GLN A 89 5.48 14.24 22.78
CA GLN A 89 6.01 15.09 21.74
C GLN A 89 6.68 14.21 20.66
N LYS A 90 6.37 14.50 19.39
CA LYS A 90 6.97 13.84 18.24
C LYS A 90 8.09 14.69 17.67
N ALA A 91 9.12 14.02 17.14
CA ALA A 91 10.15 14.65 16.32
C ALA A 91 9.97 14.18 14.86
N VAL A 92 9.86 15.12 13.96
CA VAL A 92 9.61 14.88 12.54
C VAL A 92 10.67 15.54 11.71
N SER A 93 11.45 14.78 10.97
CA SER A 93 12.43 15.31 10.02
C SER A 93 11.84 15.21 8.61
N ILE A 94 11.87 16.30 7.87
CA ILE A 94 11.40 16.38 6.49
C ILE A 94 12.56 16.85 5.62
N PHE A 95 13.03 15.95 4.76
CA PHE A 95 13.96 16.31 3.70
C PHE A 95 13.19 16.74 2.45
N ILE A 96 13.59 17.85 1.88
CA ILE A 96 13.08 18.37 0.61
C ILE A 96 14.25 18.47 -0.34
N ASP A 97 14.16 17.69 -1.41
CA ASP A 97 15.09 17.77 -2.51
C ASP A 97 14.93 19.15 -3.19
N ASN A 98 16.01 19.91 -3.24
CA ASN A 98 16.07 21.21 -3.92
C ASN A 98 17.12 21.24 -5.02
N SER A 99 17.49 20.05 -5.56
CA SER A 99 18.40 19.93 -6.69
C SER A 99 17.80 20.53 -7.97
N PHE A 100 18.63 20.74 -8.99
CA PHE A 100 18.19 21.31 -10.27
C PHE A 100 17.05 20.54 -10.92
N SER A 101 16.92 19.22 -10.72
CA SER A 101 15.82 18.45 -11.25
C SER A 101 14.45 18.92 -10.75
N MET A 102 14.41 19.47 -9.53
CA MET A 102 13.19 19.99 -8.92
C MET A 102 12.71 21.33 -9.50
N GLU A 103 13.48 21.94 -10.41
CA GLU A 103 13.05 23.10 -11.20
C GLU A 103 12.09 22.71 -12.34
N ALA A 104 12.00 21.41 -12.69
CA ALA A 104 11.11 20.92 -13.73
C ALA A 104 9.65 21.34 -13.46
N ILE A 105 8.98 21.81 -14.51
CA ILE A 105 7.62 22.35 -14.44
C ILE A 105 6.63 21.24 -14.75
N ASN A 106 5.64 21.10 -13.90
CA ASN A 106 4.46 20.26 -14.12
C ASN A 106 3.18 21.12 -14.26
N LYS A 107 2.01 20.49 -14.28
CA LYS A 107 0.71 21.19 -14.40
C LYS A 107 0.42 22.16 -13.23
N ASN A 108 1.10 22.01 -12.10
CA ASN A 108 0.83 22.71 -10.84
C ASN A 108 1.94 23.70 -10.45
N GLY A 109 2.95 23.90 -11.27
CA GLY A 109 4.13 24.73 -10.99
C GLY A 109 5.41 23.90 -11.04
N THR A 110 6.45 24.35 -10.33
CA THR A 110 7.70 23.58 -10.23
C THR A 110 7.54 22.38 -9.29
N LEU A 111 8.36 21.35 -9.48
CA LEU A 111 8.38 20.21 -8.55
C LEU A 111 8.76 20.67 -7.14
N LEU A 112 9.61 21.69 -7.00
CA LEU A 112 9.95 22.27 -5.71
C LEU A 112 8.73 22.91 -5.03
N ASP A 113 7.88 23.63 -5.78
CA ASP A 113 6.65 24.21 -5.23
C ASP A 113 5.67 23.12 -4.77
N GLU A 114 5.57 22.04 -5.54
CA GLU A 114 4.77 20.89 -5.13
C GLU A 114 5.34 20.22 -3.88
N ALA A 115 6.66 20.04 -3.79
CA ALA A 115 7.33 19.49 -2.61
C ALA A 115 7.07 20.35 -1.37
N LYS A 116 7.17 21.70 -1.48
CA LYS A 116 6.82 22.62 -0.41
C LYS A 116 5.37 22.48 0.03
N LYS A 117 4.44 22.35 -0.92
CA LYS A 117 3.03 22.13 -0.62
C LYS A 117 2.82 20.84 0.14
N ARG A 118 3.45 19.73 -0.31
CA ARG A 118 3.38 18.43 0.38
C ARG A 118 3.94 18.50 1.80
N ALA A 119 5.05 19.21 2.00
CA ALA A 119 5.60 19.43 3.34
C ALA A 119 4.62 20.18 4.25
N LYS A 120 3.93 21.21 3.75
CA LYS A 120 2.87 21.92 4.51
C LYS A 120 1.69 21.01 4.84
N GLU A 121 1.28 20.14 3.92
CA GLU A 121 0.24 19.15 4.15
C GLU A 121 0.65 18.16 5.26
N ILE A 122 1.90 17.67 5.23
CA ILE A 122 2.43 16.80 6.30
C ILE A 122 2.39 17.52 7.65
N LEU A 123 2.86 18.77 7.72
CA LEU A 123 2.82 19.53 8.97
C LEU A 123 1.40 19.69 9.53
N ALA A 124 0.38 19.75 8.69
CA ALA A 124 -1.00 19.92 9.12
C ALA A 124 -1.50 18.77 10.03
N PHE A 125 -0.95 17.56 9.85
CA PHE A 125 -1.32 16.38 10.65
C PHE A 125 -0.69 16.34 12.04
N TYR A 126 0.25 17.25 12.34
CA TYR A 126 1.00 17.28 13.59
C TYR A 126 0.53 18.38 14.53
N LYS A 127 0.75 18.17 15.84
CA LYS A 127 0.35 19.10 16.89
C LYS A 127 1.34 20.27 16.99
N PRO A 128 0.92 21.43 17.53
CA PRO A 128 1.81 22.58 17.73
C PRO A 128 3.04 22.28 18.60
N ASN A 129 2.91 21.32 19.55
CA ASN A 129 4.00 20.93 20.44
C ASN A 129 5.01 19.95 19.83
N ASP A 130 4.73 19.39 18.64
CA ASP A 130 5.68 18.55 17.94
C ASP A 130 6.84 19.37 17.41
N ARG A 131 7.98 18.73 17.23
CA ARG A 131 9.21 19.37 16.75
C ARG A 131 9.54 18.89 15.36
N PHE A 132 10.04 19.80 14.54
CA PHE A 132 10.29 19.57 13.13
C PHE A 132 11.74 19.88 12.78
N GLN A 133 12.31 19.12 11.87
CA GLN A 133 13.56 19.45 11.20
C GLN A 133 13.27 19.58 9.70
N LEU A 134 13.71 20.69 9.12
CA LEU A 134 13.82 20.85 7.68
C LEU A 134 15.24 20.49 7.27
N LEU A 135 15.38 19.65 6.26
CA LEU A 135 16.67 19.32 5.66
C LEU A 135 16.57 19.50 4.15
N THR A 136 17.58 20.07 3.53
CA THR A 136 17.71 20.26 2.08
C THR A 136 19.08 19.76 1.61
N ASN A 137 19.32 19.69 0.32
CA ASN A 137 20.64 19.31 -0.23
C ASN A 137 21.78 20.26 0.18
N ASP A 138 21.49 21.51 0.60
CA ASP A 138 22.53 22.43 1.04
C ASP A 138 23.15 22.05 2.38
N PHE A 139 22.51 21.20 3.16
CA PHE A 139 22.93 20.81 4.51
C PHE A 139 23.31 22.00 5.40
N GLU A 140 22.60 23.13 5.26
CA GLU A 140 22.88 24.31 6.04
C GLU A 140 22.74 24.07 7.55
N GLY A 141 23.56 24.73 8.35
CA GLY A 141 23.52 24.59 9.82
C GLY A 141 22.15 24.94 10.43
N LYS A 142 21.43 25.91 9.86
CA LYS A 142 20.07 26.28 10.30
C LYS A 142 19.06 25.15 10.13
N HIS A 143 19.31 24.22 9.22
CA HIS A 143 18.47 23.05 8.94
C HIS A 143 18.84 21.82 9.80
N GLN A 144 19.87 21.93 10.65
CA GLN A 144 20.34 20.81 11.48
C GLN A 144 19.78 20.85 12.92
N ARG A 145 18.70 21.57 13.16
CA ARG A 145 18.08 21.69 14.48
C ARG A 145 16.58 21.44 14.43
N MET A 146 16.02 21.10 15.58
CA MET A 146 14.58 20.99 15.75
C MET A 146 13.95 22.36 15.97
N VAL A 147 12.93 22.66 15.20
CA VAL A 147 12.18 23.92 15.23
C VAL A 147 10.70 23.66 15.52
N ASN A 148 9.95 24.72 15.82
CA ASN A 148 8.50 24.65 15.92
C ASN A 148 7.84 24.73 14.52
N LYS A 149 6.53 24.64 14.47
CA LYS A 149 5.75 24.60 13.22
C LYS A 149 5.83 25.93 12.45
N GLU A 150 5.82 27.06 13.14
CA GLU A 150 5.89 28.38 12.53
C GLU A 150 7.26 28.64 11.90
N GLU A 151 8.31 28.34 12.64
CA GLU A 151 9.68 28.48 12.17
C GLU A 151 9.97 27.55 10.98
N PHE A 152 9.44 26.31 11.02
CA PHE A 152 9.55 25.38 9.88
C PHE A 152 8.93 25.97 8.61
N ASN A 153 7.73 26.57 8.69
CA ASN A 153 7.10 27.21 7.54
C ASN A 153 7.93 28.36 6.97
N THR A 154 8.54 29.16 7.85
CA THR A 154 9.44 30.25 7.41
C THR A 154 10.64 29.70 6.65
N LEU A 155 11.31 28.69 7.21
CA LEU A 155 12.46 28.03 6.56
C LEU A 155 12.04 27.36 5.23
N LEU A 156 10.86 26.76 5.18
CA LEU A 156 10.31 26.11 3.99
C LEU A 156 10.12 27.10 2.83
N ASP A 157 9.62 28.29 3.13
CA ASP A 157 9.40 29.33 2.12
C ASP A 157 10.73 29.90 1.58
N GLU A 158 11.80 29.88 2.37
CA GLU A 158 13.14 30.34 1.98
C GLU A 158 13.89 29.38 1.05
N ILE A 159 13.47 28.11 0.91
CA ILE A 159 14.17 27.11 0.08
C ILE A 159 14.23 27.58 -1.37
N LYS A 160 15.42 27.52 -1.94
CA LYS A 160 15.71 27.80 -3.36
C LYS A 160 16.39 26.59 -3.98
N ILE A 161 16.36 26.52 -5.31
CA ILE A 161 17.11 25.53 -6.07
C ILE A 161 18.60 25.65 -5.78
N SER A 162 19.26 24.53 -5.59
CA SER A 162 20.67 24.39 -5.29
C SER A 162 21.37 23.44 -6.27
N PRO A 163 22.65 23.68 -6.57
CA PRO A 163 23.47 22.74 -7.34
C PRO A 163 23.92 21.53 -6.51
N ALA A 164 23.74 21.59 -5.18
CA ALA A 164 24.12 20.49 -4.31
C ALA A 164 23.19 19.30 -4.47
N THR A 165 23.76 18.09 -4.43
CA THR A 165 23.01 16.83 -4.44
C THR A 165 23.68 15.86 -3.47
N HIS A 166 22.86 15.14 -2.70
CA HIS A 166 23.34 14.13 -1.77
C HIS A 166 22.64 12.80 -2.00
N SER A 167 23.32 11.72 -1.69
CA SER A 167 22.72 10.39 -1.77
C SER A 167 21.68 10.18 -0.67
N LEU A 168 20.65 9.37 -0.94
CA LEU A 168 19.61 9.07 0.04
C LEU A 168 20.16 8.51 1.36
N PRO A 169 21.17 7.60 1.38
CA PRO A 169 21.80 7.17 2.62
C PRO A 169 22.39 8.31 3.45
N GLU A 170 23.03 9.31 2.82
CA GLU A 170 23.58 10.48 3.53
C GLU A 170 22.49 11.35 4.14
N VAL A 171 21.40 11.57 3.38
CA VAL A 171 20.23 12.31 3.86
C VAL A 171 19.63 11.63 5.09
N LEU A 172 19.39 10.31 4.99
CA LEU A 172 18.81 9.52 6.09
C LEU A 172 19.71 9.48 7.32
N ALA A 173 21.04 9.39 7.14
CA ALA A 173 21.98 9.45 8.24
C ALA A 173 21.87 10.78 8.99
N ARG A 174 21.80 11.92 8.27
CA ARG A 174 21.64 13.24 8.90
C ARG A 174 20.28 13.42 9.58
N GLN A 175 19.21 12.94 8.98
CA GLN A 175 17.89 12.93 9.62
C GLN A 175 17.91 12.14 10.92
N LYS A 176 18.55 10.96 10.89
CA LYS A 176 18.70 10.08 12.04
C LYS A 176 19.44 10.78 13.19
N ASP A 177 20.58 11.38 12.91
CA ASP A 177 21.41 12.06 13.93
C ASP A 177 20.62 13.10 14.73
N VAL A 178 19.84 13.95 14.04
CA VAL A 178 19.02 14.97 14.69
C VAL A 178 17.81 14.36 15.41
N LEU A 179 17.18 13.36 14.82
CA LEU A 179 16.06 12.66 15.44
C LEU A 179 16.49 11.91 16.71
N GLU A 180 17.69 11.32 16.76
CA GLU A 180 18.21 10.62 17.93
C GLU A 180 18.47 11.57 19.10
N THR A 181 18.98 12.76 18.82
CA THR A 181 19.26 13.79 19.84
C THR A 181 18.02 14.52 20.32
N SER A 182 16.88 14.41 19.64
CA SER A 182 15.65 15.16 19.95
C SER A 182 14.98 14.78 21.28
N GLY A 183 15.32 13.62 21.86
CA GLY A 183 14.66 13.10 23.08
C GLY A 183 13.19 12.71 22.91
N ALA A 184 12.63 12.85 21.72
CA ALA A 184 11.23 12.51 21.45
C ALA A 184 11.00 10.99 21.46
N LYS A 185 9.82 10.56 21.93
CA LYS A 185 9.44 9.14 21.96
C LYS A 185 9.08 8.58 20.60
N ALA A 186 8.52 9.41 19.73
CA ALA A 186 8.20 9.03 18.36
C ALA A 186 9.03 9.90 17.39
N LYS A 187 9.73 9.22 16.50
CA LYS A 187 10.66 9.83 15.53
C LYS A 187 10.21 9.39 14.13
N LEU A 188 10.04 10.35 13.23
CA LEU A 188 9.57 10.11 11.88
C LEU A 188 10.48 10.88 10.91
N ALA A 189 10.81 10.22 9.80
CA ALA A 189 11.55 10.84 8.70
C ALA A 189 10.71 10.77 7.42
N TYR A 190 10.64 11.92 6.73
CA TYR A 190 10.01 12.04 5.42
C TYR A 190 11.05 12.48 4.41
N VAL A 191 10.97 11.94 3.21
CA VAL A 191 11.80 12.33 2.07
C VAL A 191 10.88 12.72 0.92
N ILE A 192 11.04 13.94 0.42
CA ILE A 192 10.30 14.47 -0.72
C ILE A 192 11.33 14.77 -1.82
N SER A 193 11.31 13.99 -2.90
CA SER A 193 12.23 14.06 -4.03
C SER A 193 11.56 13.50 -5.29
N ASP A 194 12.12 13.75 -6.45
CA ASP A 194 11.77 13.08 -7.70
C ASP A 194 12.40 11.68 -7.83
N PHE A 195 13.17 11.25 -6.83
CA PHE A 195 13.79 9.93 -6.70
C PHE A 195 14.60 9.48 -7.94
N GLN A 196 15.41 10.35 -8.49
CA GLN A 196 16.30 10.00 -9.60
C GLN A 196 17.26 8.85 -9.22
N LYS A 197 17.56 7.97 -10.16
CA LYS A 197 18.45 6.81 -9.94
C LYS A 197 19.84 7.17 -9.40
N SER A 198 20.34 8.36 -9.72
CA SER A 198 21.61 8.88 -9.24
C SER A 198 21.65 9.09 -7.72
N ILE A 199 20.49 9.40 -7.12
CA ILE A 199 20.34 9.72 -5.70
C ILE A 199 19.97 8.47 -4.90
N VAL A 200 19.21 7.55 -5.49
CA VAL A 200 18.65 6.37 -4.82
C VAL A 200 19.59 5.17 -4.92
N GLN A 201 20.51 5.04 -3.98
CA GLN A 201 21.37 3.85 -3.84
C GLN A 201 20.71 2.83 -2.89
N ILE A 202 19.63 2.18 -3.35
CA ILE A 202 18.79 1.27 -2.54
C ILE A 202 19.61 0.15 -1.87
N ASN A 203 20.66 -0.33 -2.51
CA ASN A 203 21.48 -1.42 -1.97
C ASN A 203 22.25 -1.05 -0.69
N GLN A 204 22.34 0.21 -0.33
CA GLN A 204 23.00 0.71 0.88
C GLN A 204 22.03 1.05 2.01
N LEU A 205 20.72 1.01 1.75
CA LEU A 205 19.71 1.24 2.76
C LEU A 205 19.61 0.02 3.68
N LYS A 206 20.12 0.15 4.90
CA LYS A 206 19.90 -0.84 5.95
C LYS A 206 18.54 -0.58 6.60
N ASN A 207 17.78 -1.64 6.87
CA ASN A 207 16.56 -1.54 7.67
C ASN A 207 16.91 -0.99 9.06
N ASP A 208 16.45 0.21 9.35
CA ASP A 208 16.60 0.83 10.67
C ASP A 208 15.27 0.74 11.42
N THR A 209 15.30 0.10 12.59
CA THR A 209 14.10 -0.10 13.42
C THR A 209 13.76 1.13 14.27
N LEU A 210 14.65 2.13 14.32
CA LEU A 210 14.49 3.34 15.14
C LEU A 210 13.73 4.45 14.43
N ILE A 211 13.68 4.42 13.11
CA ILE A 211 13.04 5.45 12.27
C ILE A 211 11.97 4.81 11.41
N ASP A 212 10.79 5.42 11.41
CA ASP A 212 9.70 5.07 10.52
C ASP A 212 9.86 5.84 9.20
N LEU A 213 10.20 5.14 8.14
CA LEU A 213 10.30 5.69 6.79
C LEU A 213 8.92 5.63 6.12
N ASN A 214 8.35 6.77 5.79
CA ASN A 214 7.09 6.94 5.06
C ASN A 214 7.29 7.82 3.83
#